data_cc04dcf02b737a660c9fb754f09dd528
#
_entry.id   cc04dcf02b737a660c9fb754f09dd528
#
_cell.length_a   1.000
_cell.length_b   1.000
_cell.length_c   1.000
_cell.angle_alpha   90.00
_cell.angle_beta   90.00
_cell.angle_gamma   90.00
#
_symmetry.space_group_name_H-M   'P 1'
#
loop_
_entity.id
_entity.type
_entity.pdbx_description
1 polymer ?
#
loop_
_entity_poly.entity_id
_entity_poly.type
_entity_poly.pdbx_seq_one_letter_code
_entity_poly.pdbx_strand_id
1 'polypeptide(L)'
;VCGLLVLATWTLPVQADIYMYQDKRGVLHFSNAPAEPQYRYYLPDFTAWKTSWRRGGFGRIDGTRRKAFDHIIRAVARRHRVDIALVKAVIRAESDFVPYAVSPKGAQGLMQLMPATARMRNVWRAFEPQQNVEGGVTHLRYLLDRYSGNVRLALAAYNAGEGAVEKHGGVPPYPETWEYLDRVLRFRDLYLREQ
;
A
#
# COMPACT_ATOMS: atom_id res chain seq x y z
N VAL A 1 33.80 -9.73 -47.22
CA VAL A 1 33.49 -9.02 -45.97
C VAL A 1 32.01 -9.13 -45.74
N CYS A 2 31.60 -10.09 -44.88
CA CYS A 2 30.19 -10.34 -44.51
C CYS A 2 29.89 -9.50 -43.25
N GLY A 3 29.06 -8.47 -43.39
CA GLY A 3 28.61 -7.66 -42.28
C GLY A 3 27.42 -8.34 -41.58
N LEU A 4 27.60 -8.69 -40.30
CA LEU A 4 26.53 -9.19 -39.42
C LEU A 4 25.68 -8.01 -38.97
N LEU A 5 24.41 -7.95 -39.42
CA LEU A 5 23.41 -7.00 -38.90
C LEU A 5 22.86 -7.57 -37.60
N VAL A 6 23.24 -6.97 -36.48
CA VAL A 6 22.65 -7.26 -35.17
C VAL A 6 21.34 -6.46 -35.04
N LEU A 7 20.19 -7.13 -35.19
CA LEU A 7 18.89 -6.56 -34.89
C LEU A 7 18.70 -6.50 -33.37
N ALA A 8 18.83 -5.32 -32.81
CA ALA A 8 18.47 -5.08 -31.41
C ALA A 8 16.94 -5.10 -31.27
N THR A 9 16.40 -6.18 -30.73
CA THR A 9 14.98 -6.27 -30.35
C THR A 9 14.76 -5.45 -29.09
N TRP A 10 14.17 -4.29 -29.22
CA TRP A 10 13.67 -3.51 -28.09
C TRP A 10 12.43 -4.18 -27.56
N THR A 11 12.53 -4.90 -26.45
CA THR A 11 11.36 -5.36 -25.70
C THR A 11 10.79 -4.17 -24.95
N LEU A 12 9.69 -3.60 -25.47
CA LEU A 12 8.89 -2.66 -24.69
C LEU A 12 8.33 -3.40 -23.47
N PRO A 13 8.37 -2.78 -22.28
CA PRO A 13 7.73 -3.38 -21.12
C PRO A 13 6.25 -3.53 -21.42
N VAL A 14 5.74 -4.75 -21.35
CA VAL A 14 4.30 -5.04 -21.48
C VAL A 14 3.63 -4.44 -20.23
N GLN A 15 2.97 -3.33 -20.46
CA GLN A 15 2.16 -2.66 -19.43
C GLN A 15 0.82 -3.40 -19.38
N ALA A 16 0.57 -4.13 -18.30
CA ALA A 16 -0.68 -4.85 -18.12
C ALA A 16 -1.66 -4.00 -17.31
N ASP A 17 -2.60 -3.36 -18.00
CA ASP A 17 -3.75 -2.73 -17.36
C ASP A 17 -4.61 -3.80 -16.68
N ILE A 18 -5.12 -3.51 -15.50
CA ILE A 18 -6.02 -4.41 -14.79
C ILE A 18 -7.44 -3.85 -14.85
N TYR A 19 -8.36 -4.68 -15.26
CA TYR A 19 -9.78 -4.40 -15.32
C TYR A 19 -10.52 -5.24 -14.29
N MET A 20 -11.63 -4.72 -13.77
CA MET A 20 -12.44 -5.36 -12.73
C MET A 20 -13.92 -5.19 -13.01
N TYR A 21 -14.71 -6.20 -12.67
CA TYR A 21 -16.15 -6.06 -12.44
C TYR A 21 -16.60 -6.85 -11.21
N GLN A 22 -17.71 -6.40 -10.62
CA GLN A 22 -18.36 -7.12 -9.52
C GLN A 22 -19.60 -7.80 -10.05
N ASP A 23 -19.73 -9.12 -9.85
CA ASP A 23 -20.92 -9.87 -10.24
C ASP A 23 -22.11 -9.62 -9.29
N LYS A 24 -23.29 -10.15 -9.66
CA LYS A 24 -24.53 -10.00 -8.86
C LYS A 24 -24.45 -10.65 -7.48
N ARG A 25 -23.48 -11.54 -7.24
CA ARG A 25 -23.22 -12.20 -5.95
C ARG A 25 -22.21 -11.45 -5.11
N GLY A 26 -21.69 -10.31 -5.61
CA GLY A 26 -20.68 -9.50 -4.94
C GLY A 26 -19.23 -9.99 -5.17
N VAL A 27 -19.02 -11.00 -6.03
CA VAL A 27 -17.68 -11.51 -6.33
C VAL A 27 -16.97 -10.56 -7.30
N LEU A 28 -15.73 -10.24 -6.97
CA LEU A 28 -14.87 -9.38 -7.80
C LEU A 28 -14.05 -10.23 -8.77
N HIS A 29 -14.14 -9.88 -10.04
CA HIS A 29 -13.41 -10.51 -11.13
C HIS A 29 -12.38 -9.55 -11.67
N PHE A 30 -11.13 -10.02 -11.82
CA PHE A 30 -10.02 -9.22 -12.35
C PHE A 30 -9.49 -9.86 -13.63
N SER A 31 -9.15 -9.02 -14.62
CA SER A 31 -8.54 -9.45 -15.87
C SER A 31 -7.56 -8.39 -16.39
N ASN A 32 -6.47 -8.84 -16.99
CA ASN A 32 -5.56 -7.99 -17.75
C ASN A 32 -5.89 -7.96 -19.25
N ALA A 33 -6.88 -8.76 -19.66
CA ALA A 33 -7.39 -8.83 -21.04
C ALA A 33 -8.92 -9.01 -21.00
N PRO A 34 -9.70 -7.96 -20.65
CA PRO A 34 -11.14 -8.09 -20.50
C PRO A 34 -11.79 -8.36 -21.84
N ALA A 35 -12.52 -9.48 -21.94
CA ALA A 35 -13.30 -9.84 -23.13
C ALA A 35 -14.75 -9.33 -23.07
N GLU A 36 -15.21 -8.83 -21.93
CA GLU A 36 -16.61 -8.50 -21.67
C GLU A 36 -16.78 -7.02 -21.31
N PRO A 37 -17.85 -6.35 -21.78
CA PRO A 37 -18.05 -4.90 -21.64
C PRO A 37 -18.32 -4.43 -20.20
N GLN A 38 -18.63 -5.34 -19.27
CA GLN A 38 -18.85 -5.03 -17.86
C GLN A 38 -17.57 -4.75 -17.08
N TYR A 39 -16.41 -5.17 -17.60
CA TYR A 39 -15.13 -4.85 -16.98
C TYR A 39 -14.88 -3.34 -17.10
N ARG A 40 -14.60 -2.72 -15.99
CA ARG A 40 -14.18 -1.33 -15.92
C ARG A 40 -12.69 -1.26 -15.65
N TYR A 41 -12.03 -0.31 -16.26
CA TYR A 41 -10.63 -0.02 -15.99
C TYR A 41 -10.43 0.21 -14.49
N TYR A 42 -9.54 -0.57 -13.90
CA TYR A 42 -9.43 -0.63 -12.45
C TYR A 42 -8.15 0.03 -11.91
N LEU A 43 -7.02 -0.16 -12.57
CA LEU A 43 -5.75 0.40 -12.16
C LEU A 43 -4.94 0.87 -13.37
N PRO A 44 -4.53 2.15 -13.41
CA PRO A 44 -3.35 2.54 -14.14
C PRO A 44 -2.15 1.86 -13.47
N ASP A 45 -1.18 1.46 -14.29
CA ASP A 45 0.09 0.90 -13.88
C ASP A 45 0.55 1.45 -12.52
N PHE A 46 0.71 0.54 -11.55
CA PHE A 46 1.11 0.87 -10.19
C PHE A 46 2.51 1.54 -10.14
N THR A 47 3.28 1.48 -11.23
CA THR A 47 4.54 2.22 -11.40
C THR A 47 4.31 3.68 -11.71
N ALA A 48 3.21 4.04 -12.37
CA ALA A 48 2.90 5.43 -12.72
C ALA A 48 2.61 6.29 -11.49
N TRP A 49 1.99 5.76 -10.42
CA TRP A 49 1.81 6.52 -9.19
C TRP A 49 3.14 6.70 -8.44
N LYS A 50 4.03 5.69 -8.42
CA LYS A 50 5.39 5.83 -7.84
C LYS A 50 6.20 6.90 -8.60
N THR A 51 6.05 7.02 -9.91
CA THR A 51 6.75 8.03 -10.71
C THR A 51 6.14 9.42 -10.64
N SER A 52 4.82 9.56 -10.44
CA SER A 52 4.17 10.86 -10.24
C SER A 52 4.60 11.52 -8.92
N TRP A 53 4.92 10.73 -7.91
CA TRP A 53 5.48 11.21 -6.64
C TRP A 53 6.87 11.82 -6.78
N ARG A 54 7.71 11.27 -7.65
CA ARG A 54 9.07 11.80 -7.92
C ARG A 54 9.06 13.16 -8.60
N ARG A 55 7.96 13.58 -9.25
CA ARG A 55 7.82 14.86 -9.94
C ARG A 55 7.14 15.96 -9.11
N GLY A 56 7.03 15.78 -7.78
CA GLY A 56 6.49 16.82 -6.88
C GLY A 56 4.99 17.09 -7.02
N GLY A 57 4.27 16.27 -7.76
CA GLY A 57 2.82 16.38 -7.89
C GLY A 57 2.11 15.69 -6.74
N PHE A 58 1.82 16.40 -5.66
CA PHE A 58 0.76 16.00 -4.73
C PHE A 58 -0.57 16.06 -5.49
N GLY A 59 -0.96 14.97 -6.12
CA GLY A 59 -2.30 14.86 -6.68
C GLY A 59 -3.31 15.25 -5.60
N ARG A 60 -4.25 16.13 -5.94
CA ARG A 60 -5.36 16.48 -5.04
C ARG A 60 -5.98 15.17 -4.58
N ILE A 61 -5.87 14.86 -3.27
CA ILE A 61 -6.51 13.68 -2.70
C ILE A 61 -7.99 13.82 -3.02
N ASP A 62 -8.58 12.79 -3.60
CA ASP A 62 -10.03 12.68 -3.59
C ASP A 62 -10.47 12.55 -2.13
N GLY A 63 -10.87 13.66 -1.53
CA GLY A 63 -11.31 13.74 -0.14
C GLY A 63 -12.47 12.78 0.15
N THR A 64 -13.17 12.31 -0.88
CA THR A 64 -14.25 11.35 -0.81
C THR A 64 -13.73 9.97 -0.42
N ARG A 65 -12.65 9.49 -1.02
CA ARG A 65 -12.05 8.17 -0.67
C ARG A 65 -11.58 8.13 0.78
N ARG A 66 -10.90 9.17 1.22
CA ARG A 66 -10.42 9.27 2.61
C ARG A 66 -11.56 9.21 3.61
N LYS A 67 -12.63 9.98 3.36
CA LYS A 67 -13.82 10.05 4.23
C LYS A 67 -14.55 8.71 4.32
N ALA A 68 -14.57 7.94 3.24
CA ALA A 68 -15.26 6.65 3.19
C ALA A 68 -14.80 5.66 4.27
N PHE A 69 -13.51 5.70 4.65
CA PHE A 69 -12.93 4.78 5.63
C PHE A 69 -12.68 5.39 7.01
N ASP A 70 -12.99 6.69 7.21
CA ASP A 70 -12.69 7.39 8.46
C ASP A 70 -13.30 6.70 9.69
N HIS A 71 -14.52 6.20 9.59
CA HIS A 71 -15.20 5.52 10.69
C HIS A 71 -14.49 4.22 11.09
N ILE A 72 -14.08 3.39 10.11
CA ILE A 72 -13.31 2.16 10.32
C ILE A 72 -11.97 2.50 10.97
N ILE A 73 -11.23 3.43 10.37
CA ILE A 73 -9.90 3.82 10.82
C ILE A 73 -9.93 4.31 12.27
N ARG A 74 -10.86 5.23 12.60
CA ARG A 74 -11.00 5.75 13.95
C ARG A 74 -11.35 4.67 14.98
N ALA A 75 -12.30 3.79 14.65
CA ALA A 75 -12.73 2.71 15.54
C ALA A 75 -11.56 1.75 15.84
N VAL A 76 -10.86 1.29 14.79
CA VAL A 76 -9.76 0.33 14.90
C VAL A 76 -8.55 0.97 15.58
N ALA A 77 -8.14 2.17 15.18
CA ALA A 77 -6.99 2.88 15.77
C ALA A 77 -7.18 3.10 17.28
N ARG A 78 -8.38 3.51 17.73
CA ARG A 78 -8.68 3.67 19.15
C ARG A 78 -8.63 2.35 19.90
N ARG A 79 -9.20 1.27 19.36
CA ARG A 79 -9.19 -0.07 19.95
C ARG A 79 -7.77 -0.55 20.21
N HIS A 80 -6.89 -0.36 19.26
CA HIS A 80 -5.49 -0.78 19.37
C HIS A 80 -4.55 0.28 19.96
N ARG A 81 -5.07 1.42 20.40
CA ARG A 81 -4.28 2.53 20.95
C ARG A 81 -3.15 2.98 20.02
N VAL A 82 -3.46 3.10 18.73
CA VAL A 82 -2.56 3.63 17.71
C VAL A 82 -3.05 5.03 17.31
N ASP A 83 -2.11 5.94 17.09
CA ASP A 83 -2.42 7.30 16.61
C ASP A 83 -3.21 7.25 15.29
N ILE A 84 -4.39 7.87 15.28
CA ILE A 84 -5.29 7.91 14.11
C ILE A 84 -4.58 8.56 12.92
N ALA A 85 -3.83 9.64 13.15
CA ALA A 85 -3.09 10.33 12.10
C ALA A 85 -2.02 9.41 11.49
N LEU A 86 -1.35 8.60 12.33
CA LEU A 86 -0.37 7.61 11.87
C LEU A 86 -1.03 6.52 11.01
N VAL A 87 -2.17 5.97 11.43
CA VAL A 87 -2.89 4.95 10.65
C VAL A 87 -3.31 5.50 9.30
N LYS A 88 -3.89 6.71 9.25
CA LYS A 88 -4.25 7.39 8.00
C LYS A 88 -3.04 7.61 7.11
N ALA A 89 -1.91 8.01 7.67
CA ALA A 89 -0.68 8.26 6.95
C ALA A 89 -0.12 6.97 6.32
N VAL A 90 -0.14 5.85 7.05
CA VAL A 90 0.24 4.54 6.53
C VAL A 90 -0.68 4.13 5.39
N ILE A 91 -2.01 4.15 5.56
CA ILE A 91 -2.96 3.81 4.50
C ILE A 91 -2.75 4.66 3.25
N ARG A 92 -2.50 5.94 3.42
CA ARG A 92 -2.21 6.85 2.32
C ARG A 92 -0.90 6.49 1.61
N ALA A 93 0.14 6.17 2.34
CA ALA A 93 1.42 5.79 1.78
C ALA A 93 1.38 4.43 1.08
N GLU A 94 0.56 3.49 1.55
CA GLU A 94 0.46 2.13 1.05
C GLU A 94 -0.46 2.01 -0.17
N SER A 95 -1.63 2.64 -0.15
CA SER A 95 -2.66 2.44 -1.16
C SER A 95 -3.36 3.71 -1.66
N ASP A 96 -3.05 4.88 -1.07
CA ASP A 96 -3.85 6.11 -1.26
C ASP A 96 -5.36 5.87 -1.09
N PHE A 97 -5.71 5.09 -0.06
CA PHE A 97 -7.09 4.69 0.25
C PHE A 97 -7.79 3.86 -0.85
N VAL A 98 -7.03 3.14 -1.67
CA VAL A 98 -7.59 2.17 -2.63
C VAL A 98 -7.74 0.80 -1.97
N PRO A 99 -8.98 0.32 -1.69
CA PRO A 99 -9.17 -0.89 -0.89
C PRO A 99 -8.76 -2.18 -1.60
N TYR A 100 -8.66 -2.15 -2.92
CA TYR A 100 -8.30 -3.31 -3.74
C TYR A 100 -6.89 -3.21 -4.32
N ALA A 101 -6.04 -2.32 -3.80
CA ALA A 101 -4.68 -2.17 -4.27
C ALA A 101 -3.89 -3.48 -4.11
N VAL A 102 -3.11 -3.82 -5.14
CA VAL A 102 -2.18 -4.96 -5.13
C VAL A 102 -0.81 -4.47 -5.57
N SER A 103 0.22 -4.70 -4.75
CA SER A 103 1.58 -4.36 -5.14
C SER A 103 2.20 -5.43 -6.06
N PRO A 104 3.27 -5.11 -6.81
CA PRO A 104 4.00 -6.11 -7.60
C PRO A 104 4.55 -7.28 -6.77
N LYS A 105 4.74 -7.07 -5.46
CA LYS A 105 5.17 -8.11 -4.51
C LYS A 105 4.00 -8.90 -3.91
N GLY A 106 2.75 -8.58 -4.28
CA GLY A 106 1.54 -9.26 -3.81
C GLY A 106 0.98 -8.74 -2.49
N ALA A 107 1.40 -7.58 -1.99
CA ALA A 107 0.77 -6.92 -0.85
C ALA A 107 -0.63 -6.40 -1.23
N GLN A 108 -1.62 -6.48 -0.31
CA GLN A 108 -3.03 -6.35 -0.62
C GLN A 108 -3.76 -5.35 0.27
N GLY A 109 -4.68 -4.59 -0.33
CA GLY A 109 -5.67 -3.77 0.34
C GLY A 109 -5.15 -2.43 0.87
N LEU A 110 -5.95 -1.79 1.73
CA LEU A 110 -5.70 -0.43 2.25
C LEU A 110 -4.34 -0.27 2.92
N MET A 111 -3.92 -1.25 3.71
CA MET A 111 -2.66 -1.24 4.47
C MET A 111 -1.60 -2.17 3.86
N GLN A 112 -1.79 -2.63 2.62
CA GLN A 112 -0.84 -3.42 1.83
C GLN A 112 -0.24 -4.59 2.62
N LEU A 113 -1.11 -5.45 3.15
CA LEU A 113 -0.66 -6.63 3.87
C LEU A 113 -0.13 -7.70 2.91
N MET A 114 1.09 -8.16 3.16
CA MET A 114 1.59 -9.37 2.51
C MET A 114 0.75 -10.58 2.93
N PRO A 115 0.50 -11.57 2.05
CA PRO A 115 -0.34 -12.73 2.38
C PRO A 115 0.08 -13.47 3.66
N ALA A 116 1.37 -13.55 3.96
CA ALA A 116 1.87 -14.14 5.19
C ALA A 116 1.46 -13.31 6.41
N THR A 117 1.63 -11.98 6.35
CA THR A 117 1.23 -11.05 7.43
C THR A 117 -0.29 -11.07 7.62
N ALA A 118 -1.07 -11.09 6.53
CA ALA A 118 -2.52 -11.18 6.58
C ALA A 118 -2.97 -12.43 7.37
N ARG A 119 -2.42 -13.60 7.04
CA ARG A 119 -2.71 -14.85 7.78
C ARG A 119 -2.34 -14.75 9.25
N MET A 120 -1.15 -14.24 9.58
CA MET A 120 -0.70 -14.05 10.98
C MET A 120 -1.61 -13.11 11.79
N ARG A 121 -2.30 -12.19 11.12
CA ARG A 121 -3.23 -11.22 11.73
C ARG A 121 -4.70 -11.58 11.55
N ASN A 122 -5.01 -12.85 11.18
CA ASN A 122 -6.36 -13.38 10.98
C ASN A 122 -7.17 -12.61 9.91
N VAL A 123 -6.50 -12.09 8.88
CA VAL A 123 -7.14 -11.43 7.74
C VAL A 123 -7.35 -12.46 6.63
N TRP A 124 -8.59 -12.86 6.44
CA TRP A 124 -8.97 -13.86 5.42
C TRP A 124 -9.46 -13.22 4.11
N ARG A 125 -9.95 -12.00 4.19
CA ARG A 125 -10.40 -11.18 3.05
C ARG A 125 -9.65 -9.86 3.04
N ALA A 126 -8.43 -9.88 2.47
CA ALA A 126 -7.52 -8.74 2.49
C ALA A 126 -8.03 -7.50 1.76
N PHE A 127 -9.02 -7.63 0.87
CA PHE A 127 -9.66 -6.52 0.16
C PHE A 127 -10.91 -5.98 0.87
N GLU A 128 -11.33 -6.62 1.94
CA GLU A 128 -12.42 -6.12 2.78
C GLU A 128 -11.84 -5.06 3.74
N PRO A 129 -12.30 -3.79 3.66
CA PRO A 129 -11.69 -2.68 4.36
C PRO A 129 -11.56 -2.88 5.86
N GLN A 130 -12.62 -3.41 6.50
CA GLN A 130 -12.64 -3.63 7.95
C GLN A 130 -11.56 -4.64 8.38
N GLN A 131 -11.45 -5.78 7.68
CA GLN A 131 -10.45 -6.79 8.02
C GLN A 131 -9.02 -6.31 7.70
N ASN A 132 -8.83 -5.62 6.59
CA ASN A 132 -7.51 -5.12 6.20
C ASN A 132 -6.98 -4.09 7.19
N VAL A 133 -7.81 -3.11 7.58
CA VAL A 133 -7.43 -2.10 8.56
C VAL A 133 -7.21 -2.72 9.94
N GLU A 134 -8.07 -3.66 10.36
CA GLU A 134 -7.89 -4.38 11.63
C GLU A 134 -6.53 -5.10 11.68
N GLY A 135 -6.22 -5.91 10.67
CA GLY A 135 -4.96 -6.65 10.60
C GLY A 135 -3.73 -5.74 10.48
N GLY A 136 -3.83 -4.69 9.65
CA GLY A 136 -2.75 -3.72 9.45
C GLY A 136 -2.43 -2.91 10.70
N VAL A 137 -3.47 -2.44 11.41
CA VAL A 137 -3.28 -1.71 12.67
C VAL A 137 -2.77 -2.63 13.78
N THR A 138 -3.27 -3.87 13.85
CA THR A 138 -2.73 -4.88 14.77
C THR A 138 -1.25 -5.13 14.52
N HIS A 139 -0.83 -5.23 13.26
CA HIS A 139 0.56 -5.41 12.90
C HIS A 139 1.40 -4.16 13.25
N LEU A 140 0.89 -2.96 12.94
CA LEU A 140 1.55 -1.72 13.30
C LEU A 140 1.70 -1.55 14.81
N ARG A 141 0.67 -1.91 15.60
CA ARG A 141 0.72 -1.90 17.07
C ARG A 141 1.81 -2.85 17.58
N TYR A 142 1.84 -4.07 17.09
CA TYR A 142 2.88 -5.04 17.42
C TYR A 142 4.29 -4.48 17.17
N LEU A 143 4.53 -3.84 16.02
CA LEU A 143 5.82 -3.24 15.71
C LEU A 143 6.15 -2.04 16.61
N LEU A 144 5.15 -1.20 16.93
CA LEU A 144 5.34 -0.11 17.87
C LEU A 144 5.72 -0.63 19.26
N ASP A 145 5.11 -1.71 19.74
CA ASP A 145 5.45 -2.33 21.03
C ASP A 145 6.86 -2.94 20.99
N ARG A 146 7.19 -3.67 19.90
CA ARG A 146 8.50 -4.28 19.72
C ARG A 146 9.64 -3.28 19.72
N TYR A 147 9.43 -2.09 19.16
CA TYR A 147 10.43 -1.02 19.11
C TYR A 147 10.19 0.07 20.16
N SER A 148 9.56 -0.26 21.29
CA SER A 148 9.37 0.62 22.45
C SER A 148 8.77 1.99 22.09
N GLY A 149 7.82 2.01 21.16
CA GLY A 149 7.17 3.23 20.69
C GLY A 149 7.96 4.03 19.65
N ASN A 150 9.13 3.58 19.23
CA ASN A 150 9.91 4.24 18.19
C ASN A 150 9.19 4.10 16.82
N VAL A 151 8.45 5.14 16.44
CA VAL A 151 7.66 5.18 15.22
C VAL A 151 8.52 4.96 13.96
N ARG A 152 9.73 5.50 13.91
CA ARG A 152 10.61 5.34 12.74
C ARG A 152 11.05 3.90 12.54
N LEU A 153 11.42 3.20 13.61
CA LEU A 153 11.78 1.79 13.53
C LEU A 153 10.58 0.90 13.24
N ALA A 154 9.43 1.18 13.84
CA ALA A 154 8.20 0.47 13.56
C ALA A 154 7.77 0.59 12.08
N LEU A 155 7.85 1.79 11.50
CA LEU A 155 7.57 2.01 10.08
C LEU A 155 8.61 1.37 9.16
N ALA A 156 9.90 1.40 9.55
CA ALA A 156 10.95 0.71 8.80
C ALA A 156 10.70 -0.81 8.76
N ALA A 157 10.31 -1.39 9.90
CA ALA A 157 9.97 -2.81 9.99
C ALA A 157 8.67 -3.14 9.23
N TYR A 158 7.69 -2.23 9.24
CA TYR A 158 6.46 -2.40 8.46
C TYR A 158 6.75 -2.50 6.97
N ASN A 159 7.65 -1.66 6.46
CA ASN A 159 7.98 -1.60 5.03
C ASN A 159 9.02 -2.64 4.61
N ALA A 160 10.11 -2.77 5.35
CA ALA A 160 11.26 -3.61 4.98
C ALA A 160 11.28 -4.98 5.68
N GLY A 161 10.43 -5.17 6.70
CA GLY A 161 10.41 -6.34 7.56
C GLY A 161 11.32 -6.22 8.78
N GLU A 162 10.96 -6.89 9.87
CA GLU A 162 11.69 -6.90 11.14
C GLU A 162 13.13 -7.40 10.98
N GLY A 163 13.33 -8.47 10.20
CA GLY A 163 14.66 -9.02 9.96
C GLY A 163 15.64 -8.04 9.31
N ALA A 164 15.14 -7.11 8.47
CA ALA A 164 15.99 -6.06 7.89
C ALA A 164 16.41 -5.04 8.95
N VAL A 165 15.49 -4.64 9.83
CA VAL A 165 15.78 -3.71 10.94
C VAL A 165 16.76 -4.33 11.93
N GLU A 166 16.58 -5.59 12.29
CA GLU A 166 17.48 -6.33 13.19
C GLU A 166 18.88 -6.49 12.59
N LYS A 167 18.97 -6.92 11.34
CA LYS A 167 20.23 -7.09 10.62
C LYS A 167 21.07 -5.82 10.59
N HIS A 168 20.42 -4.65 10.48
CA HIS A 168 21.11 -3.36 10.37
C HIS A 168 21.17 -2.60 11.71
N GLY A 169 20.62 -3.15 12.78
CA GLY A 169 20.57 -2.48 14.09
C GLY A 169 19.79 -1.16 14.08
N GLY A 170 18.90 -0.95 13.10
CA GLY A 170 18.18 0.30 12.89
C GLY A 170 17.45 0.35 11.56
N VAL A 171 17.17 1.56 11.07
CA VAL A 171 16.57 1.74 9.74
C VAL A 171 17.54 1.22 8.68
N PRO A 172 17.16 0.20 7.88
CA PRO A 172 18.04 -0.35 6.88
C PRO A 172 18.37 0.70 5.79
N PRO A 173 19.57 0.65 5.18
CA PRO A 173 20.00 1.62 4.17
C PRO A 173 19.35 1.38 2.80
N TYR A 174 18.04 1.09 2.79
CA TYR A 174 17.28 0.89 1.57
C TYR A 174 16.61 2.21 1.15
N PRO A 175 16.88 2.74 -0.04
CA PRO A 175 16.26 3.98 -0.52
C PRO A 175 14.72 3.95 -0.43
N GLU A 176 14.10 2.81 -0.80
CA GLU A 176 12.64 2.64 -0.72
C GLU A 176 12.11 2.83 0.72
N THR A 177 12.84 2.31 1.72
CA THR A 177 12.43 2.42 3.13
C THR A 177 12.56 3.86 3.64
N TRP A 178 13.62 4.56 3.29
CA TRP A 178 13.80 5.96 3.67
C TRP A 178 12.76 6.88 3.03
N GLU A 179 12.45 6.68 1.75
CA GLU A 179 11.38 7.38 1.04
C GLU A 179 10.00 7.10 1.67
N TYR A 180 9.78 5.85 2.09
CA TYR A 180 8.55 5.46 2.78
C TYR A 180 8.40 6.17 4.13
N LEU A 181 9.44 6.16 4.96
CA LEU A 181 9.46 6.84 6.25
C LEU A 181 9.13 8.33 6.11
N ASP A 182 9.83 9.01 5.21
CA ASP A 182 9.65 10.43 4.96
C ASP A 182 8.22 10.73 4.48
N ARG A 183 7.68 9.91 3.61
CA ARG A 183 6.31 10.04 3.10
C ARG A 183 5.26 9.85 4.20
N VAL A 184 5.37 8.79 5.01
CA VAL A 184 4.42 8.51 6.09
C VAL A 184 4.48 9.61 7.15
N LEU A 185 5.66 10.04 7.57
CA LEU A 185 5.79 11.09 8.59
C LEU A 185 5.21 12.43 8.11
N ARG A 186 5.46 12.83 6.86
CA ARG A 186 4.83 14.03 6.28
C ARG A 186 3.29 13.92 6.23
N PHE A 187 2.75 12.77 5.87
CA PHE A 187 1.30 12.58 5.88
C PHE A 187 0.73 12.60 7.29
N ARG A 188 1.43 12.01 8.27
CA ARG A 188 1.03 12.09 9.66
C ARG A 188 0.94 13.52 10.15
N ASP A 189 1.94 14.35 9.87
CA ASP A 189 1.95 15.77 10.25
C ASP A 189 0.77 16.55 9.62
N LEU A 190 0.42 16.24 8.38
CA LEU A 190 -0.76 16.81 7.74
C LEU A 190 -2.05 16.41 8.47
N TYR A 191 -2.23 15.13 8.81
CA TYR A 191 -3.42 14.66 9.50
C TYR A 191 -3.53 15.10 10.96
N LEU A 192 -2.42 15.39 11.63
CA LEU A 192 -2.42 16.00 12.97
C LEU A 192 -2.96 17.44 12.95
N ARG A 193 -2.72 18.18 11.88
CA ARG A 193 -3.24 19.56 11.71
C ARG A 193 -4.73 19.62 11.33
N GLU A 194 -5.30 18.51 10.88
CA GLU A 194 -6.71 18.40 10.48
C GLU A 194 -7.62 17.90 11.62
N GLN A 195 -7.07 17.57 12.79
CA GLN A 195 -7.81 17.12 13.97
C GLN A 195 -8.25 18.29 14.83
#